data_d462869e7261abd40eaa291a605be5b3
#
_entry.id   d462869e7261abd40eaa291a605be5b3
#
_cell.length_a   1.000
_cell.length_b   1.000
_cell.length_c   1.000
_cell.angle_alpha   90.00
_cell.angle_beta   90.00
_cell.angle_gamma   90.00
#
_symmetry.space_group_name_H-M   'P 1'
#
loop_
_entity.id
_entity.type
_entity.pdbx_description
1 polymer ?
#
loop_
_entity_poly.entity_id
_entity_poly.type
_entity_poly.pdbx_seq_one_letter_code
_entity_poly.pdbx_strand_id
1 'polypeptide(L)'
;MKKFIFILGLCLLAALPAAAQKDFGGLARFDRTVHDFGKINTKDGAVSCSFEVTNIGSENLNIFAVVTTCGCTSVKWTRTDIAPGGKGTIDVTYSNDEGPYPFDKTLTVYLSGIERPVILHVKGTAYKGRR
;
A
#
# COMPACT_ATOMS: atom_id res chain seq x y z
N MET A 1 -24.10 35.83 -12.47
CA MET A 1 -24.03 35.64 -11.12
C MET A 1 -24.19 34.27 -10.66
N LYS A 2 -25.09 33.53 -11.13
CA LYS A 2 -25.29 32.19 -10.66
C LYS A 2 -24.23 31.26 -10.98
N LYS A 3 -23.37 31.54 -11.90
CA LYS A 3 -22.34 30.61 -12.29
C LYS A 3 -21.31 30.36 -11.24
N PHE A 4 -21.20 31.16 -10.24
CA PHE A 4 -20.21 30.99 -9.22
C PHE A 4 -20.40 29.72 -8.43
N ILE A 5 -21.59 29.23 -8.40
CA ILE A 5 -21.93 28.09 -7.58
C ILE A 5 -21.27 26.83 -8.05
N PHE A 6 -21.03 26.73 -9.33
CA PHE A 6 -20.43 25.52 -9.85
C PHE A 6 -19.00 25.31 -9.41
N ILE A 7 -18.31 26.39 -9.19
CA ILE A 7 -16.92 26.29 -8.84
C ILE A 7 -16.74 25.68 -7.47
N LEU A 8 -17.70 25.94 -6.62
CA LEU A 8 -17.62 25.41 -5.28
C LEU A 8 -17.73 23.90 -5.24
N GLY A 9 -18.56 23.34 -6.05
CA GLY A 9 -18.73 21.91 -6.05
C GLY A 9 -17.49 21.18 -6.50
N LEU A 10 -16.74 21.79 -7.39
CA LEU A 10 -15.55 21.17 -7.86
C LEU A 10 -14.46 21.11 -6.82
N CYS A 11 -14.39 22.12 -5.99
CA CYS A 11 -13.37 22.17 -4.96
C CYS A 11 -13.51 21.05 -3.94
N LEU A 12 -14.70 20.61 -3.72
CA LEU A 12 -14.92 19.55 -2.76
C LEU A 12 -14.32 18.24 -3.19
N LEU A 13 -14.29 17.98 -4.46
CA LEU A 13 -13.71 16.74 -4.95
C LEU A 13 -12.22 16.71 -4.77
N ALA A 14 -11.61 17.85 -4.74
CA ALA A 14 -10.17 17.90 -4.60
C ALA A 14 -9.71 17.64 -3.17
N ALA A 15 -10.64 17.59 -2.25
CA ALA A 15 -10.29 17.39 -0.86
C ALA A 15 -10.14 15.92 -0.48
N LEU A 16 -9.73 15.10 -1.41
CA LEU A 16 -9.54 13.69 -1.11
C LEU A 16 -8.18 13.43 -0.52
N PRO A 17 -8.05 12.29 0.14
CA PRO A 17 -7.01 12.09 1.14
C PRO A 17 -5.61 12.03 0.61
N ALA A 18 -5.00 13.16 0.45
CA ALA A 18 -3.58 13.20 0.20
C ALA A 18 -2.80 12.90 1.46
N ALA A 19 -3.47 12.98 2.60
CA ALA A 19 -2.77 12.79 3.88
C ALA A 19 -2.27 11.37 4.09
N ALA A 20 -2.84 10.39 3.40
CA ALA A 20 -2.39 9.01 3.53
C ALA A 20 -1.12 8.74 2.76
N GLN A 21 -0.77 9.59 1.81
CA GLN A 21 0.43 9.39 1.00
C GLN A 21 1.69 9.69 1.78
N LYS A 22 2.75 8.97 1.46
CA LYS A 22 4.04 9.17 2.10
C LYS A 22 5.14 9.24 1.05
N ASP A 23 6.03 10.21 1.20
CA ASP A 23 7.18 10.37 0.34
C ASP A 23 8.43 9.90 1.06
N PHE A 24 9.32 9.26 0.32
CA PHE A 24 10.55 8.73 0.85
C PHE A 24 11.74 9.21 0.01
N GLY A 25 12.67 9.88 0.67
CA GLY A 25 13.89 10.34 0.05
C GLY A 25 13.69 11.29 -1.13
N GLY A 26 12.51 11.87 -1.27
CA GLY A 26 12.23 12.71 -2.41
C GLY A 26 12.16 11.95 -3.74
N LEU A 27 12.17 10.62 -3.71
CA LEU A 27 12.25 9.79 -4.91
C LEU A 27 11.04 8.91 -5.11
N ALA A 28 10.37 8.51 -4.04
CA ALA A 28 9.25 7.57 -4.14
C ALA A 28 8.09 8.07 -3.30
N ARG A 29 6.89 7.93 -3.84
CA ARG A 29 5.67 8.25 -3.11
C ARG A 29 4.79 7.02 -3.05
N PHE A 30 4.44 6.63 -1.84
CA PHE A 30 3.52 5.51 -1.63
C PHE A 30 2.13 6.06 -1.42
N ASP A 31 1.12 5.39 -1.97
CA ASP A 31 -0.26 5.79 -1.78
C ASP A 31 -0.65 5.68 -0.30
N ARG A 32 -0.06 4.74 0.41
CA ARG A 32 -0.18 4.60 1.85
C ARG A 32 0.89 3.63 2.33
N THR A 33 1.10 3.55 3.63
CA THR A 33 2.07 2.59 4.19
C THR A 33 1.38 1.55 5.07
N VAL A 34 0.09 1.69 5.32
CA VAL A 34 -0.67 0.75 6.14
C VAL A 34 -1.95 0.41 5.40
N HIS A 35 -2.22 -0.86 5.28
CA HIS A 35 -3.51 -1.32 4.78
C HIS A 35 -4.20 -2.10 5.89
N ASP A 36 -5.38 -1.66 6.27
CA ASP A 36 -6.17 -2.32 7.30
C ASP A 36 -7.31 -3.07 6.61
N PHE A 37 -7.27 -4.38 6.67
CA PHE A 37 -8.33 -5.20 6.08
C PHE A 37 -9.62 -5.15 6.92
N GLY A 38 -9.55 -4.57 8.11
CA GLY A 38 -10.71 -4.57 8.99
C GLY A 38 -10.97 -5.94 9.57
N LYS A 39 -12.23 -6.28 9.71
CA LYS A 39 -12.61 -7.59 10.22
C LYS A 39 -12.73 -8.56 9.08
N ILE A 40 -12.04 -9.67 9.17
CA ILE A 40 -12.07 -10.70 8.13
C ILE A 40 -12.42 -12.04 8.76
N ASN A 41 -13.21 -12.83 8.04
CA ASN A 41 -13.64 -14.14 8.52
C ASN A 41 -12.59 -15.16 8.12
N THR A 42 -12.13 -15.97 9.06
CA THR A 42 -11.12 -16.99 8.76
C THR A 42 -11.61 -17.99 7.71
N LYS A 43 -12.91 -18.12 7.51
CA LYS A 43 -13.44 -19.01 6.51
C LYS A 43 -13.37 -18.48 5.09
N ASP A 44 -13.13 -17.19 4.95
CA ASP A 44 -13.09 -16.59 3.62
C ASP A 44 -11.77 -16.80 2.90
N GLY A 45 -10.78 -17.33 3.60
CA GLY A 45 -9.49 -17.59 2.99
C GLY A 45 -8.63 -16.34 2.87
N ALA A 46 -7.62 -16.41 2.04
CA ALA A 46 -6.62 -15.36 1.91
C ALA A 46 -7.23 -14.04 1.45
N VAL A 47 -6.63 -12.95 1.91
CA VAL A 47 -7.04 -11.59 1.53
C VAL A 47 -5.83 -10.88 0.93
N SER A 48 -6.09 -10.00 -0.02
CA SER A 48 -5.02 -9.31 -0.76
C SER A 48 -5.27 -7.84 -0.88
N CYS A 49 -4.17 -7.10 -1.01
CA CYS A 49 -4.22 -5.67 -1.32
C CYS A 49 -3.00 -5.30 -2.13
N SER A 50 -3.00 -4.10 -2.68
CA SER A 50 -1.86 -3.58 -3.43
C SER A 50 -1.50 -2.20 -2.90
N PHE A 51 -0.19 -1.97 -2.77
CA PHE A 51 0.35 -0.64 -2.52
C PHE A 51 0.89 -0.09 -3.82
N GLU A 52 0.71 1.18 -4.05
CA GLU A 52 1.18 1.82 -5.27
C GLU A 52 2.34 2.74 -4.96
N VAL A 53 3.39 2.65 -5.76
CA VAL A 53 4.59 3.46 -5.64
C VAL A 53 4.68 4.35 -6.87
N THR A 54 4.85 5.64 -6.68
CA THR A 54 5.06 6.58 -7.78
C THR A 54 6.48 7.10 -7.71
N ASN A 55 7.16 7.09 -8.85
CA ASN A 55 8.49 7.70 -8.95
C ASN A 55 8.33 9.20 -9.07
N ILE A 56 8.69 9.91 -8.01
CA ILE A 56 8.60 11.38 -7.99
C ILE A 56 9.97 12.02 -8.20
N GLY A 57 10.99 11.23 -8.49
CA GLY A 57 12.32 11.72 -8.79
C GLY A 57 12.54 11.94 -10.27
N SER A 58 13.79 12.21 -10.63
CA SER A 58 14.15 12.50 -12.01
C SER A 58 14.84 11.33 -12.70
N GLU A 59 15.09 10.24 -12.00
CA GLU A 59 15.75 9.06 -12.56
C GLU A 59 14.87 7.84 -12.32
N ASN A 60 15.18 6.75 -13.02
CA ASN A 60 14.42 5.52 -12.85
C ASN A 60 14.50 5.02 -11.42
N LEU A 61 13.41 4.51 -10.93
CA LEU A 61 13.29 3.93 -9.59
C LEU A 61 13.11 2.43 -9.73
N ASN A 62 13.75 1.68 -8.88
CA ASN A 62 13.65 0.23 -8.93
C ASN A 62 13.31 -0.31 -7.54
N ILE A 63 12.35 -1.24 -7.49
CA ILE A 63 12.05 -1.97 -6.27
C ILE A 63 12.88 -3.25 -6.35
N PHE A 64 13.96 -3.33 -5.60
CA PHE A 64 14.81 -4.49 -5.77
C PHE A 64 14.56 -5.62 -4.76
N ALA A 65 13.83 -5.35 -3.70
CA ALA A 65 13.42 -6.42 -2.79
C ALA A 65 12.24 -5.98 -1.94
N VAL A 66 11.36 -6.92 -1.65
CA VAL A 66 10.31 -6.75 -0.65
C VAL A 66 10.36 -7.99 0.22
N VAL A 67 10.63 -7.78 1.51
CA VAL A 67 10.90 -8.88 2.44
C VAL A 67 9.83 -8.92 3.51
N THR A 68 9.34 -10.10 3.79
CA THR A 68 8.44 -10.33 4.91
C THR A 68 9.02 -11.46 5.75
N THR A 69 8.83 -11.38 7.06
CA THR A 69 9.36 -12.40 7.96
C THR A 69 8.35 -13.48 8.28
N CYS A 70 7.11 -13.34 7.81
CA CYS A 70 6.07 -14.30 8.10
C CYS A 70 5.74 -15.12 6.87
N GLY A 71 5.76 -16.45 7.00
CA GLY A 71 5.32 -17.30 5.91
C GLY A 71 3.82 -17.14 5.59
N CYS A 72 3.11 -16.43 6.44
CA CYS A 72 1.68 -16.14 6.24
C CYS A 72 1.42 -15.03 5.24
N THR A 73 2.45 -14.38 4.75
CA THR A 73 2.32 -13.23 3.86
C THR A 73 3.16 -13.48 2.62
N SER A 74 2.57 -13.34 1.46
CA SER A 74 3.30 -13.44 0.20
C SER A 74 3.22 -12.13 -0.55
N VAL A 75 4.24 -11.85 -1.35
CA VAL A 75 4.35 -10.56 -2.03
C VAL A 75 4.79 -10.75 -3.48
N LYS A 76 4.30 -9.86 -4.33
CA LYS A 76 4.77 -9.70 -5.70
C LYS A 76 4.92 -8.22 -5.95
N TRP A 77 5.88 -7.84 -6.74
CA TRP A 77 6.07 -6.40 -6.99
C TRP A 77 6.57 -6.18 -8.41
N THR A 78 6.45 -4.94 -8.86
CA THR A 78 6.93 -4.54 -10.17
C THR A 78 8.43 -4.74 -10.24
N ARG A 79 8.88 -5.54 -11.20
CA ARG A 79 10.29 -5.91 -11.36
C ARG A 79 11.03 -5.04 -12.35
N THR A 80 10.31 -4.27 -13.15
CA THR A 80 10.93 -3.40 -14.13
C THR A 80 11.18 -2.03 -13.53
N ASP A 81 12.06 -1.25 -14.16
CA ASP A 81 12.31 0.10 -13.72
C ASP A 81 11.06 0.95 -13.85
N ILE A 82 10.86 1.83 -12.90
CA ILE A 82 9.74 2.77 -12.89
C ILE A 82 10.31 4.12 -13.33
N ALA A 83 9.89 4.56 -14.50
CA ALA A 83 10.37 5.83 -15.04
C ALA A 83 9.84 7.00 -14.21
N PRO A 84 10.48 8.18 -14.28
CA PRO A 84 9.97 9.35 -13.57
C PRO A 84 8.52 9.62 -13.92
N GLY A 85 7.69 9.80 -12.89
CA GLY A 85 6.25 9.96 -13.06
C GLY A 85 5.50 8.65 -13.21
N GLY A 86 6.21 7.54 -13.37
CA GLY A 86 5.59 6.23 -13.52
C GLY A 86 5.23 5.62 -12.18
N LYS A 87 4.53 4.50 -12.24
CA LYS A 87 4.02 3.83 -11.05
C LYS A 87 4.35 2.35 -11.07
N GLY A 88 4.57 1.80 -9.90
CA GLY A 88 4.72 0.38 -9.70
C GLY A 88 3.79 -0.08 -8.60
N THR A 89 3.68 -1.39 -8.41
CA THR A 89 2.80 -1.95 -7.40
C THR A 89 3.53 -2.96 -6.55
N ILE A 90 3.06 -3.11 -5.32
CA ILE A 90 3.48 -4.17 -4.42
C ILE A 90 2.19 -4.87 -3.99
N ASP A 91 2.02 -6.09 -4.45
CA ASP A 91 0.82 -6.88 -4.17
C ASP A 91 1.09 -7.78 -2.98
N VAL A 92 0.21 -7.77 -2.00
CA VAL A 92 0.39 -8.48 -0.75
C VAL A 92 -0.80 -9.37 -0.51
N THR A 93 -0.53 -10.62 -0.13
CA THR A 93 -1.57 -11.56 0.23
C THR A 93 -1.29 -12.11 1.61
N TYR A 94 -2.28 -11.98 2.49
CA TYR A 94 -2.23 -12.56 3.82
C TYR A 94 -3.05 -13.85 3.82
N SER A 95 -2.46 -14.92 4.32
CA SER A 95 -3.07 -16.25 4.22
C SER A 95 -4.36 -16.41 5.00
N ASN A 96 -4.54 -15.65 6.07
CA ASN A 96 -5.74 -15.70 6.91
C ASN A 96 -5.93 -17.09 7.53
N ASP A 97 -4.84 -17.74 7.89
CA ASP A 97 -4.88 -19.08 8.43
C ASP A 97 -4.17 -19.21 9.78
N GLU A 98 -3.94 -18.09 10.44
CA GLU A 98 -3.29 -18.11 11.74
C GLU A 98 -4.28 -18.18 12.90
N GLY A 99 -5.54 -18.14 12.63
CA GLY A 99 -6.58 -18.19 13.65
C GLY A 99 -7.30 -16.87 13.83
N PRO A 100 -8.30 -16.84 14.71
CA PRO A 100 -9.15 -15.66 14.88
C PRO A 100 -8.53 -14.66 15.85
N TYR A 101 -7.52 -13.96 15.39
CA TYR A 101 -6.77 -13.01 16.19
C TYR A 101 -6.47 -11.75 15.39
N PRO A 102 -6.20 -10.63 16.07
CA PRO A 102 -5.69 -9.45 15.38
C PRO A 102 -4.32 -9.77 14.78
N PHE A 103 -4.01 -9.18 13.65
CA PHE A 103 -2.70 -9.36 13.03
C PHE A 103 -2.17 -8.03 12.49
N ASP A 104 -0.85 -7.94 12.43
CA ASP A 104 -0.15 -6.78 11.87
C ASP A 104 1.15 -7.33 11.29
N LYS A 105 1.21 -7.43 9.97
CA LYS A 105 2.38 -7.99 9.29
C LYS A 105 3.17 -6.89 8.62
N THR A 106 4.46 -6.94 8.77
CA THR A 106 5.37 -5.91 8.30
C THR A 106 6.05 -6.38 7.03
N LEU A 107 6.16 -5.47 6.07
CA LEU A 107 6.92 -5.70 4.85
C LEU A 107 8.02 -4.67 4.76
N THR A 108 9.20 -5.09 4.39
CA THR A 108 10.34 -4.18 4.23
C THR A 108 10.64 -4.05 2.75
N VAL A 109 10.53 -2.84 2.23
CA VAL A 109 10.70 -2.55 0.81
C VAL A 109 12.02 -1.85 0.59
N TYR A 110 12.86 -2.41 -0.28
CA TYR A 110 14.15 -1.83 -0.62
C TYR A 110 14.07 -1.19 -2.00
N LEU A 111 14.38 0.09 -2.06
CA LEU A 111 14.30 0.88 -3.28
C LEU A 111 15.67 1.42 -3.65
N SER A 112 15.91 1.54 -4.96
CA SER A 112 17.14 2.14 -5.43
C SER A 112 17.20 3.61 -5.05
N GLY A 113 18.38 4.09 -4.69
CA GLY A 113 18.58 5.50 -4.37
C GLY A 113 18.10 5.95 -3.01
N ILE A 114 17.48 5.05 -2.24
CA ILE A 114 16.99 5.37 -0.91
C ILE A 114 17.67 4.42 0.07
N GLU A 115 18.44 4.98 1.00
CA GLU A 115 19.21 4.16 1.91
C GLU A 115 18.35 3.37 2.89
N ARG A 116 17.36 4.00 3.44
CA ARG A 116 16.53 3.34 4.43
C ARG A 116 15.39 2.61 3.76
N PRO A 117 15.13 1.37 4.14
CA PRO A 117 14.00 0.67 3.57
C PRO A 117 12.68 1.30 4.00
N VAL A 118 11.66 1.11 3.20
CA VAL A 118 10.31 1.57 3.51
C VAL A 118 9.57 0.43 4.18
N ILE A 119 8.92 0.73 5.29
CA ILE A 119 8.19 -0.27 6.05
C ILE A 119 6.71 -0.12 5.76
N LEU A 120 6.09 -1.20 5.31
CA LEU A 120 4.66 -1.25 5.06
C LEU A 120 4.02 -2.23 6.05
N HIS A 121 2.76 -2.02 6.33
CA HIS A 121 1.99 -2.89 7.21
C HIS A 121 0.71 -3.33 6.55
N VAL A 122 0.37 -4.60 6.71
CA VAL A 122 -0.98 -5.06 6.45
C VAL A 122 -1.51 -5.61 7.76
N LYS A 123 -2.69 -5.18 8.15
CA LYS A 123 -3.22 -5.55 9.45
C LYS A 123 -4.72 -5.76 9.37
N GLY A 124 -5.27 -6.25 10.44
CA GLY A 124 -6.69 -6.50 10.52
C GLY A 124 -7.00 -7.34 11.74
N THR A 125 -8.27 -7.72 11.87
CA THR A 125 -8.71 -8.59 12.93
C THR A 125 -9.46 -9.76 12.31
N ALA A 126 -8.87 -10.94 12.42
CA ALA A 126 -9.53 -12.14 11.93
C ALA A 126 -10.50 -12.64 13.00
N TYR A 127 -11.65 -13.12 12.58
CA TYR A 127 -12.62 -13.70 13.49
C TYR A 127 -13.12 -15.02 12.92
N LYS A 128 -13.58 -15.89 13.79
CA LYS A 128 -14.11 -17.17 13.35
C LYS A 128 -15.60 -17.04 13.16
N GLY A 129 -16.01 -17.01 11.90
CA GLY A 129 -17.42 -16.90 11.58
C GLY A 129 -18.12 -18.23 11.75
N ARG A 130 -19.47 -18.16 11.79
CA ARG A 130 -20.27 -19.30 11.91
C ARG A 130 -20.44 -19.90 10.66
N ARG A 131 -20.01 -20.27 9.92
CA ARG A 131 -20.25 -20.87 8.72
C ARG A 131 -20.99 -20.15 7.73
#